data_2e96077c90b27de7cb2836766a355083
#
_entry.id   2e96077c90b27de7cb2836766a355083
#
_cell.length_a   1.000
_cell.length_b   1.000
_cell.length_c   1.000
_cell.angle_alpha   90.00
_cell.angle_beta   90.00
_cell.angle_gamma   90.00
#
_symmetry.space_group_name_H-M   'P 1'
#
loop_
_entity.id
_entity.type
_entity.pdbx_description
1 polymer ?
#
loop_
_entity_poly.entity_id
_entity_poly.type
_entity_poly.pdbx_seq_one_letter_code
_entity_poly.pdbx_strand_id
1 'polypeptide(L)'
;MAELVTGHAGKAHATAEQAAGLNAGILGLDDYVLNVHDKLKITVVSANKVTIGTGELVMQGRHVSQGTPEDLIVTNGSQGQKRNDLIVCRYAKGSQSVESAKLVVVRGTPTTGTPTDPAVNTTSPLDGGTTYDMPLYRIPLDGITIGTPVPLFNVLRPMSDVWDSLSPTRFTFGNPQNGKVGTIANRDSITRISGMAMLGSGTLVPIPFVHPSYPNRSVSVSIATNGSIAVLNGNEISISSGFVDVFTR
;
A
#
# COMPACT_ATOMS: atom_id res chain seq x y z
N MET A 1 -12.46 -31.12 -12.69
CA MET A 1 -13.37 -31.60 -11.63
C MET A 1 -13.16 -30.74 -10.42
N ALA A 2 -14.22 -30.28 -9.76
CA ALA A 2 -14.07 -29.49 -8.52
C ALA A 2 -13.50 -30.38 -7.42
N GLU A 3 -12.54 -29.87 -6.65
CA GLU A 3 -11.85 -30.57 -5.59
C GLU A 3 -11.89 -29.77 -4.29
N LEU A 4 -12.15 -30.45 -3.17
CA LEU A 4 -12.03 -29.86 -1.85
C LEU A 4 -10.56 -29.88 -1.42
N VAL A 5 -9.94 -28.70 -1.25
CA VAL A 5 -8.50 -28.56 -0.94
C VAL A 5 -8.13 -29.13 0.44
N THR A 6 -9.09 -29.20 1.35
CA THR A 6 -8.91 -29.72 2.72
C THR A 6 -9.73 -31.00 2.93
N GLY A 7 -9.37 -31.80 3.95
CA GLY A 7 -10.16 -32.96 4.34
C GLY A 7 -9.77 -34.28 3.66
N HIS A 8 -8.59 -34.36 3.05
CA HIS A 8 -8.06 -35.61 2.46
C HIS A 8 -7.29 -36.44 3.50
N ALA A 9 -7.74 -37.65 3.78
CA ALA A 9 -7.02 -38.56 4.66
C ALA A 9 -5.70 -39.05 4.01
N GLY A 10 -4.59 -38.93 4.70
CA GLY A 10 -3.30 -39.53 4.31
C GLY A 10 -2.60 -38.86 3.11
N LYS A 11 -3.01 -37.67 2.67
CA LYS A 11 -2.37 -36.90 1.59
C LYS A 11 -2.07 -35.48 2.01
N ALA A 12 -1.14 -34.81 1.31
CA ALA A 12 -0.92 -33.37 1.48
C ALA A 12 -2.23 -32.62 1.22
N HIS A 13 -2.58 -31.69 2.11
CA HIS A 13 -3.89 -31.02 2.08
C HIS A 13 -3.98 -29.89 1.07
N ALA A 14 -2.85 -29.29 0.66
CA ALA A 14 -2.81 -28.21 -0.34
C ALA A 14 -1.54 -28.34 -1.18
N THR A 15 -1.65 -28.03 -2.47
CA THR A 15 -0.48 -27.82 -3.32
C THR A 15 -0.01 -26.36 -3.24
N ALA A 16 1.23 -26.09 -3.69
CA ALA A 16 1.76 -24.73 -3.76
C ALA A 16 0.88 -23.82 -4.65
N GLU A 17 0.35 -24.36 -5.76
CA GLU A 17 -0.55 -23.65 -6.67
C GLU A 17 -1.89 -23.32 -6.01
N GLN A 18 -2.46 -24.26 -5.24
CA GLN A 18 -3.74 -24.04 -4.53
C GLN A 18 -3.58 -22.98 -3.44
N ALA A 19 -2.46 -23.02 -2.67
CA ALA A 19 -2.15 -22.01 -1.68
C ALA A 19 -1.91 -20.63 -2.31
N ALA A 20 -1.17 -20.58 -3.42
CA ALA A 20 -0.94 -19.34 -4.16
C ALA A 20 -2.23 -18.76 -4.73
N GLY A 21 -3.12 -19.61 -5.27
CA GLY A 21 -4.44 -19.18 -5.77
C GLY A 21 -5.32 -18.58 -4.67
N LEU A 22 -5.31 -19.14 -3.46
CA LEU A 22 -6.05 -18.59 -2.32
C LEU A 22 -5.49 -17.21 -1.93
N ASN A 23 -4.16 -17.09 -1.80
CA ASN A 23 -3.52 -15.82 -1.45
C ASN A 23 -3.81 -14.75 -2.52
N ALA A 24 -3.67 -15.09 -3.81
CA ALA A 24 -3.97 -14.18 -4.91
C ALA A 24 -5.45 -13.76 -4.93
N GLY A 25 -6.37 -14.67 -4.61
CA GLY A 25 -7.80 -14.36 -4.50
C GLY A 25 -8.16 -13.41 -3.35
N ILE A 26 -7.37 -13.40 -2.27
CA ILE A 26 -7.57 -12.53 -1.10
C ILE A 26 -6.82 -11.20 -1.24
N LEU A 27 -5.55 -11.24 -1.69
CA LEU A 27 -4.65 -10.09 -1.70
C LEU A 27 -4.59 -9.36 -3.04
N GLY A 28 -5.06 -9.99 -4.11
CA GLY A 28 -4.88 -9.54 -5.50
C GLY A 28 -3.71 -10.24 -6.19
N LEU A 29 -3.58 -9.99 -7.49
CA LEU A 29 -2.55 -10.62 -8.35
C LEU A 29 -1.23 -9.87 -8.37
N ASP A 30 -1.17 -8.69 -7.78
CA ASP A 30 0.05 -7.88 -7.70
C ASP A 30 1.04 -8.43 -6.67
N ASP A 31 2.24 -7.87 -6.70
CA ASP A 31 3.33 -8.18 -5.78
C ASP A 31 3.37 -7.18 -4.65
N TYR A 32 3.48 -7.66 -3.41
CA TYR A 32 3.45 -6.82 -2.22
C TYR A 32 4.52 -7.23 -1.20
N VAL A 33 5.13 -6.25 -0.53
CA VAL A 33 5.78 -6.44 0.76
C VAL A 33 4.74 -6.26 1.85
N LEU A 34 4.69 -7.16 2.83
CA LEU A 34 3.73 -7.08 3.92
C LEU A 34 4.19 -6.08 5.00
N ASN A 35 3.24 -5.45 5.69
CA ASN A 35 3.54 -4.44 6.72
C ASN A 35 3.93 -5.08 8.07
N VAL A 36 4.92 -5.96 8.04
CA VAL A 36 5.44 -6.66 9.23
C VAL A 36 6.97 -6.64 9.25
N HIS A 37 7.56 -6.82 10.42
CA HIS A 37 9.01 -6.81 10.65
C HIS A 37 9.67 -5.53 10.09
N ASP A 38 10.84 -5.64 9.47
CA ASP A 38 11.57 -4.50 8.88
C ASP A 38 11.07 -4.14 7.47
N LYS A 39 10.06 -4.86 6.94
CA LYS A 39 9.51 -4.66 5.58
C LYS A 39 10.60 -4.74 4.51
N LEU A 40 11.55 -5.66 4.68
CA LEU A 40 12.69 -5.85 3.79
C LEU A 40 13.56 -4.59 3.62
N LYS A 41 13.65 -3.74 4.65
CA LYS A 41 14.40 -2.49 4.62
C LYS A 41 15.84 -2.73 4.16
N ILE A 42 16.30 -1.93 3.19
CA ILE A 42 17.67 -1.98 2.71
C ILE A 42 18.59 -1.05 3.49
N THR A 43 19.81 -1.49 3.74
CA THR A 43 20.91 -0.70 4.31
C THR A 43 22.15 -0.83 3.43
N VAL A 44 22.74 0.28 3.00
CA VAL A 44 24.02 0.29 2.29
C VAL A 44 25.13 0.16 3.33
N VAL A 45 25.88 -0.93 3.27
CA VAL A 45 26.95 -1.25 4.24
C VAL A 45 28.31 -0.76 3.72
N SER A 46 28.55 -0.91 2.42
CA SER A 46 29.78 -0.45 1.78
C SER A 46 29.54 -0.12 0.29
N ALA A 47 30.59 0.27 -0.43
CA ALA A 47 30.51 0.58 -1.85
C ALA A 47 30.08 -0.62 -2.75
N ASN A 48 30.10 -1.83 -2.21
CA ASN A 48 29.76 -3.06 -2.95
C ASN A 48 28.90 -4.03 -2.13
N LYS A 49 28.31 -3.58 -1.01
CA LYS A 49 27.52 -4.46 -0.15
C LYS A 49 26.31 -3.74 0.42
N VAL A 50 25.18 -4.37 0.32
CA VAL A 50 23.93 -3.96 0.96
C VAL A 50 23.38 -5.10 1.80
N THR A 51 22.60 -4.77 2.84
CA THR A 51 21.88 -5.73 3.66
C THR A 51 20.39 -5.50 3.47
N ILE A 52 19.65 -6.57 3.20
CA ILE A 52 18.17 -6.58 3.24
C ILE A 52 17.74 -7.10 4.60
N GLY A 53 16.93 -6.32 5.30
CA GLY A 53 16.36 -6.66 6.60
C GLY A 53 15.29 -7.74 6.53
N THR A 54 14.74 -8.08 7.68
CA THR A 54 13.65 -9.05 7.81
C THR A 54 12.35 -8.55 7.21
N GLY A 55 11.50 -9.45 6.76
CA GLY A 55 10.19 -9.10 6.19
C GLY A 55 9.52 -10.26 5.50
N GLU A 56 8.28 -10.00 5.12
CA GLU A 56 7.43 -10.93 4.40
C GLU A 56 6.99 -10.29 3.09
N LEU A 57 6.89 -11.08 2.04
CA LEU A 57 6.32 -10.62 0.77
C LEU A 57 5.39 -11.68 0.16
N VAL A 58 4.51 -11.22 -0.70
CA VAL A 58 3.68 -12.08 -1.56
C VAL A 58 3.95 -11.67 -2.99
N MET A 59 4.42 -12.61 -3.81
CA MET A 59 4.59 -12.43 -5.24
C MET A 59 3.76 -13.46 -5.99
N GLN A 60 2.84 -12.98 -6.82
CA GLN A 60 1.94 -13.83 -7.59
C GLN A 60 1.24 -14.90 -6.71
N GLY A 61 0.78 -14.48 -5.52
CA GLY A 61 0.16 -15.34 -4.51
C GLY A 61 1.12 -16.20 -3.69
N ARG A 62 2.39 -16.29 -4.03
CA ARG A 62 3.39 -17.07 -3.28
C ARG A 62 3.97 -16.25 -2.15
N HIS A 63 3.80 -16.73 -0.94
CA HIS A 63 4.34 -16.12 0.26
C HIS A 63 5.82 -16.49 0.44
N VAL A 64 6.66 -15.49 0.69
CA VAL A 64 8.09 -15.62 0.95
C VAL A 64 8.45 -14.91 2.25
N SER A 65 9.14 -15.61 3.14
CA SER A 65 9.59 -15.10 4.43
C SER A 65 11.11 -14.91 4.46
N GLN A 66 11.55 -13.70 4.80
CA GLN A 66 12.95 -13.36 5.08
C GLN A 66 13.11 -13.22 6.59
N GLY A 67 13.36 -14.33 7.28
CA GLY A 67 13.43 -14.39 8.75
C GLY A 67 14.71 -13.82 9.36
N THR A 68 15.78 -13.66 8.57
CA THR A 68 17.06 -13.09 9.00
C THR A 68 17.57 -12.09 7.97
N PRO A 69 18.26 -11.01 8.37
CA PRO A 69 18.89 -10.12 7.42
C PRO A 69 19.87 -10.83 6.50
N GLU A 70 19.89 -10.45 5.22
CA GLU A 70 20.76 -11.05 4.20
C GLU A 70 21.66 -10.00 3.55
N ASP A 71 22.96 -10.30 3.48
CA ASP A 71 23.95 -9.48 2.81
C ASP A 71 24.03 -9.84 1.33
N LEU A 72 23.92 -8.85 0.48
CA LEU A 72 24.04 -8.98 -0.97
C LEU A 72 25.23 -8.19 -1.50
N ILE A 73 26.00 -8.82 -2.37
CA ILE A 73 27.14 -8.17 -3.04
C ILE A 73 26.67 -7.50 -4.33
N VAL A 74 26.87 -6.20 -4.39
CA VAL A 74 26.69 -5.39 -5.58
C VAL A 74 28.06 -5.23 -6.25
N THR A 75 28.22 -5.71 -7.47
CA THR A 75 29.51 -5.57 -8.17
C THR A 75 29.89 -4.08 -8.32
N ASN A 76 31.11 -3.74 -7.98
CA ASN A 76 31.60 -2.37 -8.09
C ASN A 76 31.31 -1.77 -9.48
N GLY A 77 31.01 -0.49 -9.50
CA GLY A 77 30.89 0.28 -10.72
C GLY A 77 32.24 0.56 -11.37
N SER A 78 32.24 1.29 -12.46
CA SER A 78 33.43 1.75 -13.18
C SER A 78 33.45 3.26 -13.21
N GLN A 79 34.61 3.86 -13.01
CA GLN A 79 34.75 5.30 -12.99
C GLN A 79 34.28 5.92 -14.34
N GLY A 80 33.53 7.01 -14.26
CA GLY A 80 32.96 7.69 -15.42
C GLY A 80 31.76 6.99 -16.07
N GLN A 81 31.26 5.88 -15.49
CA GLN A 81 30.07 5.16 -15.95
C GLN A 81 29.00 5.11 -14.88
N LYS A 82 27.74 5.06 -15.31
CA LYS A 82 26.57 4.88 -14.47
C LYS A 82 25.86 3.59 -14.84
N ARG A 83 25.16 2.97 -13.88
CA ARG A 83 24.24 1.86 -14.14
C ARG A 83 23.22 1.74 -13.03
N ASN A 84 22.12 1.08 -13.31
CA ASN A 84 21.16 0.65 -12.31
C ASN A 84 21.28 -0.86 -12.16
N ASP A 85 21.54 -1.35 -10.95
CA ASP A 85 21.34 -2.76 -10.59
C ASP A 85 19.98 -2.92 -9.92
N LEU A 86 19.35 -4.08 -10.03
CA LEU A 86 18.11 -4.41 -9.32
C LEU A 86 18.36 -5.48 -8.28
N ILE A 87 17.79 -5.31 -7.09
CA ILE A 87 17.59 -6.40 -6.15
C ILE A 87 16.18 -6.93 -6.38
N VAL A 88 16.08 -8.21 -6.65
CA VAL A 88 14.80 -8.90 -6.89
C VAL A 88 14.64 -10.08 -5.95
N CYS A 89 13.40 -10.40 -5.57
CA CYS A 89 13.07 -11.71 -5.07
C CYS A 89 12.76 -12.59 -6.28
N ARG A 90 13.62 -13.57 -6.54
CA ARG A 90 13.48 -14.50 -7.66
C ARG A 90 12.82 -15.77 -7.24
N TYR A 91 11.63 -16.04 -7.78
CA TYR A 91 11.01 -17.35 -7.79
C TYR A 91 11.64 -18.23 -8.87
N ALA A 92 11.84 -19.49 -8.54
CA ALA A 92 12.23 -20.50 -9.51
C ALA A 92 11.52 -21.83 -9.22
N LYS A 93 10.99 -22.47 -10.26
CA LYS A 93 10.44 -23.82 -10.24
C LYS A 93 11.42 -24.75 -10.94
N GLY A 94 12.10 -25.56 -10.15
CA GLY A 94 13.08 -26.53 -10.65
C GLY A 94 12.46 -27.81 -11.20
N SER A 95 13.31 -28.77 -11.51
CA SER A 95 12.92 -30.13 -11.83
C SER A 95 12.10 -30.71 -10.68
N GLN A 96 11.17 -31.63 -10.98
CA GLN A 96 10.27 -32.26 -10.00
C GLN A 96 9.30 -31.26 -9.30
N SER A 97 9.05 -30.10 -9.92
CA SER A 97 8.12 -29.08 -9.40
C SER A 97 8.50 -28.52 -8.01
N VAL A 98 9.77 -28.59 -7.62
CA VAL A 98 10.27 -27.94 -6.39
C VAL A 98 10.36 -26.44 -6.62
N GLU A 99 9.62 -25.67 -5.84
CA GLU A 99 9.62 -24.21 -5.88
C GLU A 99 10.61 -23.64 -4.87
N SER A 100 11.26 -22.55 -5.24
CA SER A 100 12.20 -21.82 -4.37
C SER A 100 12.11 -20.34 -4.61
N ALA A 101 12.49 -19.55 -3.60
CA ALA A 101 12.65 -18.10 -3.72
C ALA A 101 13.99 -17.68 -3.09
N LYS A 102 14.63 -16.67 -3.68
CA LYS A 102 15.88 -16.09 -3.15
C LYS A 102 16.04 -14.65 -3.57
N LEU A 103 16.80 -13.88 -2.79
CA LEU A 103 17.22 -12.54 -3.20
C LEU A 103 18.37 -12.64 -4.23
N VAL A 104 18.29 -11.85 -5.29
CA VAL A 104 19.26 -11.83 -6.39
C VAL A 104 19.56 -10.39 -6.79
N VAL A 105 20.84 -10.10 -7.04
CA VAL A 105 21.25 -8.85 -7.68
C VAL A 105 21.29 -9.07 -9.18
N VAL A 106 20.42 -8.39 -9.92
CA VAL A 106 20.40 -8.35 -11.37
C VAL A 106 21.23 -7.13 -11.81
N ARG A 107 22.38 -7.40 -12.41
CA ARG A 107 23.30 -6.34 -12.81
C ARG A 107 22.81 -5.63 -14.07
N GLY A 108 22.81 -4.30 -14.04
CA GLY A 108 22.54 -3.47 -15.20
C GLY A 108 23.73 -3.28 -16.14
N THR A 109 23.49 -2.62 -17.25
CA THR A 109 24.51 -2.29 -18.26
C THR A 109 25.13 -0.94 -17.96
N PRO A 110 26.47 -0.85 -17.80
CA PRO A 110 27.15 0.42 -17.63
C PRO A 110 27.00 1.32 -18.86
N THR A 111 26.80 2.62 -18.60
CA THR A 111 26.66 3.66 -19.65
C THR A 111 27.27 4.98 -19.19
N THR A 112 27.64 5.83 -20.11
CA THR A 112 28.04 7.22 -19.85
C THR A 112 26.83 8.18 -19.88
N GLY A 113 25.69 7.71 -20.38
CA GLY A 113 24.41 8.44 -20.42
C GLY A 113 23.51 8.15 -19.22
N THR A 114 22.21 8.21 -19.44
CA THR A 114 21.19 7.85 -18.44
C THR A 114 21.07 6.33 -18.33
N PRO A 115 21.30 5.73 -17.16
CA PRO A 115 21.18 4.28 -16.99
C PRO A 115 19.74 3.83 -17.02
N THR A 116 19.50 2.66 -17.61
CA THR A 116 18.20 1.97 -17.59
C THR A 116 18.26 0.77 -16.65
N ASP A 117 17.11 0.36 -16.14
CA ASP A 117 17.01 -0.84 -15.33
C ASP A 117 17.24 -2.10 -16.19
N PRO A 118 17.90 -3.13 -15.66
CA PRO A 118 18.03 -4.40 -16.34
C PRO A 118 16.68 -5.11 -16.50
N ALA A 119 16.55 -5.93 -17.54
CA ALA A 119 15.37 -6.76 -17.74
C ALA A 119 15.26 -7.83 -16.64
N VAL A 120 14.02 -8.13 -16.26
CA VAL A 120 13.64 -9.14 -15.25
C VAL A 120 12.67 -10.15 -15.84
N ASN A 121 12.50 -11.29 -15.17
CA ASN A 121 11.53 -12.32 -15.60
C ASN A 121 10.13 -11.92 -15.11
N THR A 122 9.18 -11.78 -16.04
CA THR A 122 7.82 -11.27 -15.76
C THR A 122 6.70 -12.28 -16.02
N THR A 123 7.02 -13.50 -16.47
CA THR A 123 6.01 -14.53 -16.68
C THR A 123 5.52 -15.07 -15.35
N SER A 124 4.25 -14.81 -15.02
CA SER A 124 3.65 -15.21 -13.75
C SER A 124 3.74 -16.74 -13.53
N PRO A 125 4.12 -17.18 -12.33
CA PRO A 125 4.01 -18.58 -11.93
C PRO A 125 2.57 -19.11 -11.97
N LEU A 126 1.56 -18.26 -11.86
CA LEU A 126 0.14 -18.63 -12.01
C LEU A 126 -0.20 -18.97 -13.46
N ASP A 127 0.54 -18.39 -14.42
CA ASP A 127 0.40 -18.63 -15.85
C ASP A 127 1.43 -19.67 -16.38
N GLY A 128 2.03 -20.43 -15.46
CA GLY A 128 2.99 -21.48 -15.80
C GLY A 128 4.45 -21.01 -15.93
N GLY A 129 4.77 -19.78 -15.52
CA GLY A 129 6.15 -19.30 -15.46
C GLY A 129 7.00 -20.14 -14.50
N THR A 130 8.20 -20.51 -14.97
CA THR A 130 9.17 -21.27 -14.16
C THR A 130 10.19 -20.37 -13.45
N THR A 131 10.27 -19.11 -13.86
CA THR A 131 11.11 -18.08 -13.23
C THR A 131 10.34 -16.77 -13.24
N TYR A 132 10.30 -16.11 -12.08
CA TYR A 132 9.66 -14.82 -11.91
C TYR A 132 10.49 -13.94 -10.99
N ASP A 133 10.61 -12.66 -11.29
CA ASP A 133 11.38 -11.70 -10.52
C ASP A 133 10.46 -10.58 -10.00
N MET A 134 10.27 -10.48 -8.71
CA MET A 134 9.66 -9.33 -8.06
C MET A 134 10.74 -8.30 -7.76
N PRO A 135 10.76 -7.12 -8.41
CA PRO A 135 11.71 -6.06 -8.11
C PRO A 135 11.48 -5.49 -6.71
N LEU A 136 12.54 -5.46 -5.89
CA LEU A 136 12.50 -4.87 -4.56
C LEU A 136 13.16 -3.50 -4.53
N TYR A 137 14.39 -3.39 -5.04
CA TYR A 137 15.12 -2.13 -5.02
C TYR A 137 15.90 -1.89 -6.32
N ARG A 138 15.89 -0.64 -6.77
CA ARG A 138 16.88 -0.14 -7.73
C ARG A 138 18.08 0.36 -6.95
N ILE A 139 19.26 -0.07 -7.34
CA ILE A 139 20.55 0.36 -6.81
C ILE A 139 21.25 1.19 -7.89
N PRO A 140 21.15 2.52 -7.83
CA PRO A 140 21.89 3.37 -8.76
C PRO A 140 23.37 3.38 -8.40
N LEU A 141 24.24 3.22 -9.40
CA LEU A 141 25.69 3.37 -9.27
C LEU A 141 26.15 4.53 -10.12
N ASP A 142 26.99 5.39 -9.55
CA ASP A 142 27.70 6.45 -10.24
C ASP A 142 29.20 6.30 -9.98
N GLY A 143 29.95 5.98 -11.01
CA GLY A 143 31.33 5.56 -10.85
C GLY A 143 31.40 4.28 -10.01
N ILE A 144 32.18 4.31 -8.95
CA ILE A 144 32.34 3.19 -8.01
C ILE A 144 31.39 3.25 -6.80
N THR A 145 30.54 4.26 -6.73
CA THR A 145 29.72 4.55 -5.55
C THR A 145 28.28 4.06 -5.75
N ILE A 146 27.74 3.38 -4.73
CA ILE A 146 26.31 3.09 -4.63
C ILE A 146 25.60 4.38 -4.18
N GLY A 147 24.61 4.82 -4.96
CA GLY A 147 23.70 5.90 -4.59
C GLY A 147 22.62 5.45 -3.63
N THR A 148 21.63 6.32 -3.40
CA THR A 148 20.47 5.96 -2.53
C THR A 148 19.61 4.90 -3.21
N PRO A 149 19.40 3.73 -2.58
CA PRO A 149 18.50 2.72 -3.10
C PRO A 149 17.05 3.24 -3.19
N VAL A 150 16.36 2.87 -4.26
CA VAL A 150 14.97 3.28 -4.53
C VAL A 150 14.07 2.05 -4.42
N PRO A 151 13.07 2.04 -3.51
CA PRO A 151 12.11 0.94 -3.43
C PRO A 151 11.23 0.90 -4.68
N LEU A 152 10.96 -0.31 -5.19
CA LEU A 152 10.14 -0.57 -6.38
C LEU A 152 8.89 -1.40 -6.07
N PHE A 153 8.60 -1.63 -4.80
CA PHE A 153 7.45 -2.40 -4.33
C PHE A 153 6.45 -1.53 -3.57
N ASN A 154 5.23 -2.03 -3.47
CA ASN A 154 4.21 -1.48 -2.59
C ASN A 154 4.15 -2.29 -1.28
N VAL A 155 3.96 -1.58 -0.17
CA VAL A 155 3.65 -2.22 1.12
C VAL A 155 2.14 -2.42 1.22
N LEU A 156 1.71 -3.68 1.37
CA LEU A 156 0.30 -4.01 1.54
C LEU A 156 -0.18 -3.53 2.90
N ARG A 157 -1.27 -2.76 2.90
CA ARG A 157 -1.89 -2.33 4.16
C ARG A 157 -2.56 -3.51 4.86
N PRO A 158 -2.38 -3.66 6.18
CA PRO A 158 -3.14 -4.62 6.95
C PRO A 158 -4.65 -4.40 6.80
N MET A 159 -5.44 -5.46 6.92
CA MET A 159 -6.91 -5.35 6.84
C MET A 159 -7.48 -4.44 7.93
N SER A 160 -6.85 -4.36 9.12
CA SER A 160 -7.19 -3.40 10.18
C SER A 160 -7.18 -1.97 9.67
N ASP A 161 -6.11 -1.56 8.98
CA ASP A 161 -5.97 -0.19 8.45
C ASP A 161 -7.02 0.10 7.36
N VAL A 162 -7.40 -0.94 6.59
CA VAL A 162 -8.49 -0.83 5.60
C VAL A 162 -9.83 -0.61 6.30
N TRP A 163 -10.13 -1.41 7.35
CA TRP A 163 -11.35 -1.25 8.14
C TRP A 163 -11.40 0.09 8.86
N ASP A 164 -10.29 0.52 9.46
CA ASP A 164 -10.19 1.83 10.11
C ASP A 164 -10.42 2.97 9.12
N SER A 165 -9.93 2.84 7.87
CA SER A 165 -10.15 3.83 6.82
C SER A 165 -11.60 3.87 6.32
N LEU A 166 -12.37 2.80 6.52
CA LEU A 166 -13.80 2.72 6.17
C LEU A 166 -14.69 3.19 7.33
N SER A 167 -14.19 3.20 8.56
CA SER A 167 -14.92 3.64 9.74
C SER A 167 -14.73 5.14 9.96
N PRO A 168 -15.80 5.95 9.87
CA PRO A 168 -15.66 7.38 10.06
C PRO A 168 -15.51 7.75 11.53
N THR A 169 -14.75 8.81 11.80
CA THR A 169 -14.89 9.54 13.06
C THR A 169 -16.14 10.41 12.99
N ARG A 170 -17.13 10.10 13.82
CA ARG A 170 -18.39 10.85 13.85
C ARG A 170 -18.35 11.98 14.86
N PHE A 171 -18.64 13.18 14.39
CA PHE A 171 -18.85 14.37 15.21
C PHE A 171 -20.34 14.74 15.17
N THR A 172 -21.00 14.64 16.32
CA THR A 172 -22.40 15.06 16.46
C THR A 172 -22.48 16.52 16.90
N PHE A 173 -23.54 17.19 16.48
CA PHE A 173 -23.82 18.58 16.88
C PHE A 173 -25.32 18.78 17.16
N GLY A 174 -25.62 19.68 18.08
CA GLY A 174 -26.95 20.20 18.29
C GLY A 174 -27.25 21.36 17.33
N ASN A 175 -27.90 22.42 17.82
CA ASN A 175 -28.18 23.62 17.03
C ASN A 175 -26.87 24.42 16.77
N PRO A 176 -26.20 24.28 15.61
CA PRO A 176 -24.96 24.99 15.35
C PRO A 176 -25.26 26.35 14.72
N GLN A 177 -24.87 27.38 15.41
CA GLN A 177 -24.68 28.70 14.83
C GLN A 177 -23.21 28.85 14.47
N ASN A 178 -22.80 28.34 13.28
CA ASN A 178 -21.41 28.42 12.80
C ASN A 178 -20.37 27.96 13.86
N GLY A 179 -20.48 26.70 14.31
CA GLY A 179 -19.70 26.19 15.43
C GLY A 179 -18.70 25.09 15.05
N LYS A 180 -17.57 25.07 15.78
CA LYS A 180 -16.64 23.95 15.78
C LYS A 180 -17.36 22.72 16.36
N VAL A 181 -17.33 21.62 15.63
CA VAL A 181 -17.94 20.33 16.03
C VAL A 181 -16.90 19.29 16.40
N GLY A 182 -15.65 19.45 15.99
CA GLY A 182 -14.59 18.52 16.32
C GLY A 182 -13.22 18.94 15.80
N THR A 183 -12.25 18.05 15.97
CA THR A 183 -10.89 18.22 15.43
C THR A 183 -10.35 16.86 14.99
N ILE A 184 -9.71 16.81 13.82
CA ILE A 184 -8.93 15.66 13.34
C ILE A 184 -7.44 16.03 13.49
N ALA A 185 -6.65 15.13 14.04
CA ALA A 185 -5.24 15.39 14.32
C ALA A 185 -4.40 15.66 13.06
N ASN A 186 -4.71 14.98 11.95
CA ASN A 186 -4.04 15.16 10.67
C ASN A 186 -5.06 15.46 9.57
N ARG A 187 -5.16 16.73 9.17
CA ARG A 187 -6.04 17.18 8.09
C ARG A 187 -5.74 16.47 6.76
N ASP A 188 -4.47 16.26 6.45
CA ASP A 188 -4.05 15.71 5.15
C ASP A 188 -4.36 14.21 5.01
N SER A 189 -4.74 13.55 6.12
CA SER A 189 -5.24 12.17 6.12
C SER A 189 -6.70 12.05 5.70
N ILE A 190 -7.46 13.16 5.63
CA ILE A 190 -8.89 13.13 5.33
C ILE A 190 -9.10 12.75 3.87
N THR A 191 -9.85 11.68 3.64
CA THR A 191 -10.17 11.16 2.30
C THR A 191 -11.58 11.50 1.85
N ARG A 192 -12.52 11.57 2.81
CA ARG A 192 -13.94 11.86 2.54
C ARG A 192 -14.59 12.49 3.76
N ILE A 193 -15.57 13.34 3.52
CA ILE A 193 -16.48 13.88 4.53
C ILE A 193 -17.89 13.65 4.05
N SER A 194 -18.78 13.26 4.96
CA SER A 194 -20.22 13.21 4.75
C SER A 194 -20.93 13.69 6.02
N GLY A 195 -22.17 14.07 5.91
CA GLY A 195 -22.93 14.49 7.08
C GLY A 195 -24.40 14.65 6.78
N MET A 196 -25.19 14.72 7.86
CA MET A 196 -26.63 14.97 7.82
C MET A 196 -27.00 16.00 8.86
N ALA A 197 -27.97 16.83 8.53
CA ALA A 197 -28.57 17.79 9.47
C ALA A 197 -30.07 17.58 9.56
N MET A 198 -30.62 17.63 10.78
CA MET A 198 -32.03 17.66 11.04
C MET A 198 -32.48 19.12 11.08
N LEU A 199 -33.30 19.53 10.16
CA LEU A 199 -33.89 20.87 10.16
C LEU A 199 -34.90 21.02 11.29
N GLY A 200 -35.20 22.25 11.70
CA GLY A 200 -36.22 22.54 12.70
C GLY A 200 -37.62 22.05 12.31
N SER A 201 -37.86 21.84 11.03
CA SER A 201 -39.07 21.21 10.50
C SER A 201 -39.18 19.71 10.73
N GLY A 202 -38.11 19.08 11.23
CA GLY A 202 -38.00 17.61 11.34
C GLY A 202 -37.51 16.92 10.07
N THR A 203 -37.13 17.67 9.04
CA THR A 203 -36.61 17.10 7.78
C THR A 203 -35.11 16.83 7.90
N LEU A 204 -34.68 15.61 7.55
CA LEU A 204 -33.25 15.23 7.48
C LEU A 204 -32.71 15.57 6.10
N VAL A 205 -31.60 16.32 6.06
CA VAL A 205 -30.96 16.78 4.81
C VAL A 205 -29.46 16.42 4.81
N PRO A 206 -28.87 16.11 3.65
CA PRO A 206 -27.42 15.88 3.56
C PRO A 206 -26.63 17.18 3.75
N ILE A 207 -25.40 17.10 4.18
CA ILE A 207 -24.45 18.23 4.19
C ILE A 207 -23.39 17.98 3.09
N PRO A 208 -23.15 18.91 2.15
CA PRO A 208 -23.72 20.27 2.08
C PRO A 208 -25.19 20.29 1.64
N PHE A 209 -25.92 21.29 2.12
CA PHE A 209 -27.33 21.53 1.79
C PHE A 209 -27.52 22.98 1.43
N VAL A 210 -28.31 23.23 0.38
CA VAL A 210 -28.81 24.56 -0.02
C VAL A 210 -30.34 24.53 -0.04
N HIS A 211 -30.98 25.47 0.64
CA HIS A 211 -32.43 25.50 0.72
C HIS A 211 -33.04 25.77 -0.64
N PRO A 212 -33.95 24.93 -1.15
CA PRO A 212 -34.50 25.07 -2.52
C PRO A 212 -35.16 26.41 -2.81
N SER A 213 -35.92 26.95 -1.86
CA SER A 213 -36.64 28.21 -2.01
C SER A 213 -35.85 29.44 -1.55
N TYR A 214 -34.73 29.26 -0.89
CA TYR A 214 -33.88 30.35 -0.37
C TYR A 214 -32.40 29.98 -0.57
N PRO A 215 -31.86 30.18 -1.81
CA PRO A 215 -30.50 29.73 -2.15
C PRO A 215 -29.38 30.37 -1.31
N ASN A 216 -29.64 31.47 -0.64
CA ASN A 216 -28.72 32.11 0.29
C ASN A 216 -28.66 31.42 1.68
N ARG A 217 -29.56 30.45 1.93
CA ARG A 217 -29.55 29.60 3.13
C ARG A 217 -28.89 28.26 2.84
N SER A 218 -27.82 27.96 3.54
CA SER A 218 -27.03 26.75 3.29
C SER A 218 -26.42 26.21 4.56
N VAL A 219 -26.15 24.91 4.58
CA VAL A 219 -25.36 24.22 5.60
C VAL A 219 -24.18 23.57 4.91
N SER A 220 -22.98 23.83 5.41
CA SER A 220 -21.74 23.23 4.86
C SER A 220 -20.77 22.87 6.00
N VAL A 221 -19.70 22.14 5.64
CA VAL A 221 -18.60 21.81 6.55
C VAL A 221 -17.35 22.56 6.10
N SER A 222 -16.67 23.16 7.05
CA SER A 222 -15.35 23.77 6.86
C SER A 222 -14.30 23.00 7.67
N ILE A 223 -13.12 22.83 7.10
CA ILE A 223 -11.96 22.25 7.78
C ILE A 223 -10.82 23.24 7.75
N ALA A 224 -10.41 23.69 8.91
CA ALA A 224 -9.26 24.58 9.06
C ALA A 224 -7.94 23.82 8.88
N THR A 225 -6.85 24.57 8.67
CA THR A 225 -5.49 24.00 8.52
C THR A 225 -5.02 23.22 9.74
N ASN A 226 -5.49 23.58 10.93
CA ASN A 226 -5.21 22.87 12.19
C ASN A 226 -6.11 21.66 12.45
N GLY A 227 -6.88 21.21 11.44
CA GLY A 227 -7.79 20.05 11.55
C GLY A 227 -9.11 20.35 12.26
N SER A 228 -9.40 21.57 12.69
CA SER A 228 -10.70 21.91 13.26
C SER A 228 -11.80 21.79 12.22
N ILE A 229 -12.88 21.09 12.58
CA ILE A 229 -14.06 20.88 11.76
C ILE A 229 -15.18 21.76 12.30
N ALA A 230 -15.77 22.57 11.45
CA ALA A 230 -16.89 23.41 11.80
C ALA A 230 -18.06 23.20 10.83
N VAL A 231 -19.27 23.24 11.36
CA VAL A 231 -20.49 23.33 10.57
C VAL A 231 -20.82 24.81 10.38
N LEU A 232 -20.91 25.23 9.12
CA LEU A 232 -21.26 26.58 8.72
C LEU A 232 -22.75 26.60 8.36
N ASN A 233 -23.52 27.42 9.08
CA ASN A 233 -24.95 27.63 8.86
C ASN A 233 -25.15 29.02 8.27
N GLY A 234 -25.21 29.10 6.96
CA GLY A 234 -25.42 30.36 6.23
C GLY A 234 -26.88 30.84 6.32
N ASN A 235 -27.06 32.11 6.76
CA ASN A 235 -28.36 32.74 6.95
C ASN A 235 -29.37 31.95 7.82
N GLU A 236 -28.83 31.35 8.90
CA GLU A 236 -29.59 30.83 10.03
C GLU A 236 -30.74 29.87 9.65
N ILE A 237 -30.39 28.76 8.98
CA ILE A 237 -31.34 27.66 8.88
C ILE A 237 -31.52 27.06 10.29
N SER A 238 -32.78 26.90 10.70
CA SER A 238 -33.08 26.23 11.96
C SER A 238 -32.64 24.77 11.87
N ILE A 239 -31.57 24.39 12.60
CA ILE A 239 -31.06 23.04 12.70
C ILE A 239 -31.23 22.58 14.14
N SER A 240 -31.85 21.42 14.35
CA SER A 240 -32.04 20.86 15.69
C SER A 240 -30.88 19.94 16.10
N SER A 241 -30.32 19.20 15.15
CA SER A 241 -29.20 18.28 15.39
C SER A 241 -28.56 17.83 14.08
N GLY A 242 -27.44 17.13 14.17
CA GLY A 242 -26.81 16.52 13.00
C GLY A 242 -25.50 15.81 13.35
N PHE A 243 -24.84 15.32 12.32
CA PHE A 243 -23.53 14.74 12.45
C PHE A 243 -22.68 14.99 11.19
N VAL A 244 -21.38 14.95 11.39
CA VAL A 244 -20.36 14.95 10.32
C VAL A 244 -19.49 13.71 10.54
N ASP A 245 -19.39 12.88 9.51
CA ASP A 245 -18.54 11.72 9.43
C ASP A 245 -17.28 12.07 8.63
N VAL A 246 -16.12 11.86 9.23
CA VAL A 246 -14.82 12.14 8.62
C VAL A 246 -14.07 10.83 8.47
N PHE A 247 -13.74 10.49 7.24
CA PHE A 247 -12.97 9.31 6.86
C PHE A 247 -11.51 9.73 6.67
N THR A 248 -10.59 9.01 7.30
CA THR A 248 -9.15 9.24 7.21
C THR A 248 -8.44 8.00 6.66
N ARG A 249 -7.24 8.18 6.11
CA ARG A 249 -6.35 7.10 5.68
C ARG A 249 -5.16 6.95 6.62
#